data_4bd34e89a3ff8fdd76ccf4756fe8e1d4
#
_entry.id   4bd34e89a3ff8fdd76ccf4756fe8e1d4
#
_cell.length_a   1.000
_cell.length_b   1.000
_cell.length_c   1.000
_cell.angle_alpha   90.00
_cell.angle_beta   90.00
_cell.angle_gamma   90.00
#
_symmetry.space_group_name_H-M   'P 1'
#
loop_
_entity.id
_entity.type
_entity.pdbx_description
1 polymer ?
#
loop_
_entity_poly.entity_id
_entity_poly.type
_entity_poly.pdbx_seq_one_letter_code
_entity_poly.pdbx_strand_id
1 'polypeptide(L)' 'MPLTAGEKIKIILGRRGMNIGELAEKLGQGRSNLSNKLSRDNFSEKELQEIARVLECSYETIFILDGEKI' A
#
# COMPACT_ATOMS: atom_id res chain seq x y z
N MET A 1 -3.48 -18.23 1.56
CA MET A 1 -2.62 -17.27 2.30
C MET A 1 -3.10 -15.86 2.03
N PRO A 2 -3.29 -15.06 3.07
CA PRO A 2 -3.65 -13.67 2.82
C PRO A 2 -2.48 -12.91 2.19
N LEU A 3 -2.81 -11.94 1.36
CA LEU A 3 -1.80 -11.11 0.72
C LEU A 3 -1.22 -10.11 1.72
N THR A 4 0.07 -9.82 1.59
CA THR A 4 0.69 -8.74 2.37
C THR A 4 0.25 -7.39 1.79
N ALA A 5 0.44 -6.32 2.55
CA ALA A 5 0.13 -4.97 2.06
C ALA A 5 0.93 -4.66 0.80
N GLY A 6 2.21 -5.05 0.76
CA GLY A 6 3.05 -4.85 -0.43
C GLY A 6 2.50 -5.56 -1.66
N GLU A 7 2.03 -6.79 -1.49
CA GLU A 7 1.45 -7.55 -2.59
C GLU A 7 0.17 -6.90 -3.10
N LYS A 8 -0.68 -6.42 -2.19
CA LYS A 8 -1.91 -5.71 -2.55
C LYS A 8 -1.62 -4.44 -3.33
N ILE A 9 -0.61 -3.69 -2.90
CA ILE A 9 -0.19 -2.46 -3.58
C ILE A 9 0.27 -2.78 -5.01
N LYS A 10 1.06 -3.84 -5.18
CA LYS A 10 1.52 -4.25 -6.51
C LYS A 10 0.37 -4.60 -7.45
N ILE A 11 -0.65 -5.27 -6.92
CA ILE A 11 -1.85 -5.61 -7.69
C ILE A 11 -2.55 -4.34 -8.16
N ILE A 12 -2.71 -3.37 -7.26
CA ILE A 12 -3.39 -2.12 -7.59
C ILE A 12 -2.58 -1.32 -8.62
N LEU A 13 -1.26 -1.29 -8.46
CA LEU A 13 -0.39 -0.64 -9.45
C LEU A 13 -0.61 -1.22 -10.85
N GLY A 14 -0.67 -2.55 -10.94
CA GLY A 14 -0.93 -3.21 -12.20
C GLY A 14 -2.27 -2.81 -12.80
N ARG A 15 -3.30 -2.73 -11.98
CA ARG A 15 -4.64 -2.34 -12.42
C ARG A 15 -4.74 -0.87 -12.83
N ARG A 16 -3.92 -0.02 -12.23
CA ARG A 16 -3.87 1.42 -12.56
C ARG A 16 -2.90 1.72 -13.70
N GLY A 17 -2.18 0.72 -14.20
CA GLY A 17 -1.18 0.92 -15.23
C GLY A 17 -0.01 1.77 -14.76
N MET A 18 0.33 1.66 -13.48
CA MET A 18 1.37 2.47 -12.85
C MET A 18 2.52 1.58 -12.39
N ASN A 19 3.74 2.09 -12.44
CA ASN A 19 4.90 1.37 -11.95
C ASN A 19 5.37 1.93 -10.60
N ILE A 20 6.31 1.23 -9.97
CA ILE A 20 6.83 1.63 -8.65
C ILE A 20 7.47 3.02 -8.68
N GLY A 21 8.20 3.32 -9.76
CA GLY A 21 8.83 4.64 -9.91
C GLY A 21 7.83 5.78 -9.94
N GLU A 22 6.72 5.58 -10.64
CA GLU A 22 5.67 6.60 -10.71
C GLU A 22 5.00 6.80 -9.35
N LEU A 23 4.74 5.71 -8.63
CA LEU A 23 4.17 5.81 -7.29
C LEU A 23 5.12 6.53 -6.34
N ALA A 24 6.41 6.16 -6.38
CA ALA A 24 7.42 6.80 -5.54
C ALA A 24 7.49 8.30 -5.79
N GLU A 25 7.45 8.70 -7.06
CA GLU A 25 7.46 10.12 -7.43
C GLU A 25 6.26 10.86 -6.85
N LYS A 26 5.07 10.28 -6.95
CA LYS A 26 3.86 10.88 -6.40
C LYS A 26 3.88 10.98 -4.88
N LEU A 27 4.60 10.07 -4.23
CA LEU A 27 4.74 10.07 -2.77
C LEU A 27 5.91 10.93 -2.29
N GLY A 28 6.72 11.45 -3.22
CA GLY A 28 7.89 12.23 -2.86
C GLY A 28 9.02 11.39 -2.29
N GLN A 29 9.11 10.13 -2.68
CA GLN A 29 10.13 9.19 -2.21
C GLN A 29 11.00 8.72 -3.36
N GLY A 30 12.17 8.17 -3.02
CA GLY A 30 13.02 7.51 -4.00
C GLY A 30 12.44 6.14 -4.36
N ARG A 31 12.61 5.74 -5.61
CA ARG A 31 12.13 4.45 -6.10
C ARG A 31 12.72 3.29 -5.30
N SER A 32 14.02 3.34 -4.99
CA SER A 32 14.69 2.31 -4.22
C SER A 32 14.11 2.17 -2.82
N ASN A 33 13.81 3.31 -2.18
CA ASN A 33 13.24 3.32 -0.85
C ASN A 33 11.87 2.64 -0.84
N LEU A 34 11.03 2.99 -1.80
CA LEU A 34 9.69 2.39 -1.91
C LEU A 34 9.79 0.91 -2.25
N SER A 35 10.68 0.54 -3.17
CA SER A 35 10.89 -0.85 -3.54
C SER A 35 11.30 -1.70 -2.34
N ASN A 36 12.19 -1.17 -1.49
CA ASN A 36 12.60 -1.84 -0.27
C ASN A 36 11.45 -2.01 0.72
N LYS A 37 10.63 -0.99 0.86
CA LYS A 37 9.45 -1.07 1.73
C LYS A 37 8.47 -2.14 1.25
N LEU A 38 8.26 -2.21 -0.06
CA LEU A 38 7.39 -3.23 -0.66
C LEU A 38 7.92 -4.63 -0.41
N SER A 39 9.24 -4.83 -0.55
CA SER A 39 9.88 -6.13 -0.32
C SER A 39 9.78 -6.56 1.13
N ARG A 40 9.95 -5.62 2.06
CA ARG A 40 9.92 -5.90 3.49
C ARG A 40 8.54 -5.85 4.09
N ASP A 41 7.58 -5.36 3.33
CA ASP A 41 6.22 -5.14 3.79
C ASP A 41 6.21 -4.26 5.06
N ASN A 42 7.03 -3.22 5.03
CA ASN A 42 7.27 -2.35 6.18
C ASN A 42 6.60 -0.99 5.97
N PHE A 43 5.31 -0.93 6.21
CA PHE A 43 4.52 0.29 6.06
C PHE A 43 3.82 0.66 7.35
N SER A 44 3.82 1.95 7.69
CA SER A 44 2.97 2.46 8.74
C SER A 44 1.56 2.64 8.17
N GLU A 45 0.57 2.72 9.03
CA GLU A 45 -0.80 2.96 8.61
C GLU A 45 -0.92 4.29 7.84
N LYS A 46 -0.21 5.30 8.31
CA LYS A 46 -0.18 6.61 7.64
C LYS A 46 0.34 6.49 6.22
N GLU A 47 1.39 5.70 6.01
CA GLU A 47 1.94 5.48 4.68
C GLU A 47 0.94 4.75 3.79
N LEU A 48 0.24 3.75 4.34
CA LEU A 48 -0.76 3.00 3.58
C LEU A 48 -1.93 3.90 3.18
N GLN A 49 -2.35 4.79 4.05
CA GLN A 49 -3.41 5.76 3.75
C GLN A 49 -2.98 6.71 2.62
N GLU A 50 -1.73 7.16 2.66
CA GLU A 50 -1.18 8.04 1.64
C GLU A 50 -1.09 7.33 0.28
N ILE A 51 -0.64 6.08 0.29
CA ILE A 51 -0.58 5.27 -0.92
C ILE A 51 -1.98 5.07 -1.51
N ALA A 52 -2.95 4.77 -0.67
CA ALA A 52 -4.33 4.60 -1.11
C ALA A 52 -4.87 5.87 -1.75
N ARG A 53 -4.58 7.03 -1.17
CA ARG A 53 -4.98 8.31 -1.73
C ARG A 53 -4.41 8.53 -3.13
N VAL A 54 -3.12 8.26 -3.29
CA VAL A 54 -2.45 8.41 -4.59
C VAL A 54 -3.02 7.45 -5.62
N LEU A 55 -3.34 6.22 -5.20
CA LEU A 55 -3.89 5.20 -6.09
C LEU A 55 -5.40 5.32 -6.27
N GLU A 56 -6.01 6.32 -5.66
CA GLU A 56 -7.45 6.57 -5.75
C GLU A 56 -8.28 5.37 -5.32
N CYS A 57 -7.89 4.77 -4.19
CA CYS A 57 -8.65 3.68 -3.60
C CYS A 57 -8.90 3.95 -2.12
N SER A 58 -9.85 3.23 -1.54
CA SER A 58 -10.15 3.34 -0.12
C SER A 58 -9.18 2.49 0.69
N TYR A 59 -8.91 2.90 1.91
CA TYR A 59 -8.10 2.13 2.86
C TYR A 59 -8.88 1.97 4.15
N GLU A 60 -8.95 0.75 4.64
CA GLU A 60 -9.61 0.44 5.91
C GLU A 60 -8.70 -0.44 6.76
N THR A 61 -8.68 -0.16 8.06
CA THR A 61 -8.04 -1.03 9.05
C THR A 61 -9.17 -1.59 9.90
N ILE A 62 -9.25 -2.91 9.97
CA ILE A 62 -10.33 -3.59 10.69
C ILE A 62 -9.75 -4.51 11.74
N PHE A 63 -10.23 -4.37 12.98
CA PHE A 63 -9.98 -5.34 14.03
C PHE A 63 -11.29 -6.09 14.29
N ILE A 64 -11.18 -7.38 14.51
CA ILE A 64 -12.35 -8.19 14.85
C ILE A 64 -12.17 -8.72 16.26
N LEU A 65 -13.06 -8.33 17.16
CA LEU A 65 -13.04 -8.75 18.54
C LEU A 65 -14.33 -9.51 18.83
N ASP A 66 -14.21 -10.79 19.17
CA ASP A 66 -15.36 -11.66 19.47
C ASP A 66 -16.43 -11.61 18.37
N GLY A 67 -15.98 -11.59 17.09
CA GLY A 67 -16.87 -11.55 15.94
C GLY A 67 -17.39 -10.17 15.58
N GLU A 68 -17.00 -9.13 16.32
CA GLU A 68 -17.40 -7.76 16.07
C GLU A 68 -16.28 -6.97 15.43
N LYS A 69 -16.60 -6.19 14.41
CA LYS A 69 -15.64 -5.26 13.79
C LYS A 69 -15.51 -4.02 14.67
N ILE A 70 -14.27 -3.67 14.96
CA ILE A 70 -13.99 -2.49 15.78
C ILE A 70 -13.59 -1.32 14.88
#